data_5042bfa632df2e4e2b68db740e2768b4
#
_entry.id   5042bfa632df2e4e2b68db740e2768b4
#
_cell.length_a   1.000
_cell.length_b   1.000
_cell.length_c   1.000
_cell.angle_alpha   90.00
_cell.angle_beta   90.00
_cell.angle_gamma   90.00
#
_symmetry.space_group_name_H-M   'P 1'
#
loop_
_entity.id
_entity.type
_entity.pdbx_description
1 polymer ?
#
loop_
_entity_poly.entity_id
_entity_poly.type
_entity_poly.pdbx_seq_one_letter_code
_entity_poly.pdbx_strand_id
1 'polypeptide(L)' 'MNDKLRKVLNYKYNAEIQNALYKIQCFSDHELLIPEHPDITAEVDKLLQKIAEAEDKMAVTVSYTHLTLPTIYSV' A
#
# COMPACT_ATOMS: atom_id res chain seq x y z
N MET A 1 -12.93 -13.79 -7.50
CA MET A 1 -13.37 -12.46 -7.07
C MET A 1 -13.96 -11.74 -8.27
N ASN A 2 -15.11 -11.09 -8.10
CA ASN A 2 -15.74 -10.45 -9.26
C ASN A 2 -15.03 -9.13 -9.58
N ASP A 3 -15.23 -8.67 -10.81
CA ASP A 3 -14.54 -7.49 -11.31
C ASP A 3 -14.86 -6.23 -10.54
N LYS A 4 -16.10 -6.10 -10.12
CA LYS A 4 -16.52 -4.89 -9.44
C LYS A 4 -15.83 -4.78 -8.09
N LEU A 5 -15.80 -5.87 -7.35
CA LEU A 5 -15.13 -5.89 -6.06
C LEU A 5 -13.64 -5.64 -6.22
N ARG A 6 -13.03 -6.26 -7.23
CA ARG A 6 -11.62 -6.06 -7.48
C ARG A 6 -11.29 -4.60 -7.77
N LYS A 7 -12.14 -3.94 -8.56
CA LYS A 7 -11.93 -2.53 -8.86
C LYS A 7 -12.03 -1.66 -7.62
N VAL A 8 -13.01 -1.93 -6.77
CA VAL A 8 -13.15 -1.17 -5.54
C VAL A 8 -11.93 -1.35 -4.65
N LEU A 9 -11.46 -2.57 -4.53
CA LEU A 9 -10.26 -2.84 -3.72
C LEU A 9 -9.03 -2.17 -4.30
N ASN A 10 -8.90 -2.18 -5.62
CA ASN A 10 -7.76 -1.51 -6.25
C ASN A 10 -7.80 -0.01 -6.01
N TYR A 11 -8.95 0.61 -6.09
CA TYR A 11 -9.06 2.02 -5.76
C TYR A 11 -8.66 2.28 -4.31
N LYS A 12 -9.12 1.43 -3.42
CA LYS A 12 -8.79 1.57 -2.00
C LYS A 12 -7.30 1.48 -1.76
N TYR A 13 -6.66 0.45 -2.30
CA TYR A 13 -5.23 0.25 -2.08
C TYR A 13 -4.40 1.33 -2.75
N ASN A 14 -4.80 1.74 -3.95
CA ASN A 14 -4.09 2.80 -4.63
C ASN A 14 -4.18 4.11 -3.84
N ALA A 15 -5.34 4.40 -3.27
CA ALA A 15 -5.50 5.59 -2.45
C ALA A 15 -4.61 5.51 -1.21
N GLU A 16 -4.47 4.35 -0.61
CA GLU A 16 -3.58 4.17 0.53
C GLU A 16 -2.13 4.42 0.15
N ILE A 17 -1.73 3.93 -1.02
CA ILE A 17 -0.38 4.16 -1.52
C ILE A 17 -0.13 5.65 -1.74
N GLN A 18 -1.04 6.31 -2.43
CA GLN A 18 -0.88 7.73 -2.74
C GLN A 18 -0.87 8.58 -1.47
N ASN A 19 -1.70 8.23 -0.51
CA ASN A 19 -1.72 8.95 0.75
C ASN A 19 -0.42 8.79 1.51
N ALA A 20 0.13 7.58 1.53
CA ALA A 20 1.40 7.33 2.19
C ALA A 20 2.55 8.06 1.49
N LEU A 21 2.55 8.05 0.16
CA LEU A 21 3.58 8.77 -0.60
C LEU A 21 3.52 10.26 -0.33
N TYR A 22 2.33 10.81 -0.27
CA TYR A 22 2.15 12.22 0.04
C TYR A 22 2.75 12.55 1.41
N LYS A 23 2.47 11.71 2.41
CA LYS A 23 3.01 11.95 3.74
C LYS A 23 4.52 11.87 3.78
N ILE A 24 5.09 10.91 3.06
CA ILE A 24 6.54 10.80 2.97
C ILE A 24 7.13 12.07 2.36
N GLN A 25 6.49 12.57 1.32
CA GLN A 25 6.95 13.78 0.67
C GLN A 25 6.87 14.98 1.60
N CYS A 26 5.82 15.05 2.41
CA CYS A 26 5.71 16.12 3.40
C CYS A 26 6.85 16.10 4.39
N PHE A 27 7.25 14.91 4.84
CA PHE A 27 8.40 14.81 5.73
C PHE A 27 9.69 15.27 5.04
N SER A 28 9.87 14.90 3.79
CA SER A 28 11.06 15.31 3.05
C SER A 28 11.13 16.81 2.89
N ASP A 29 9.99 17.45 2.62
CA ASP A 29 9.96 18.88 2.37
C ASP A 29 10.04 19.71 3.62
N HIS A 30 9.56 19.17 4.75
CA HIS A 30 9.40 19.95 5.97
C HIS A 30 10.07 19.32 7.18
N GLU A 31 11.03 18.46 6.96
CA GLU A 31 11.67 17.75 8.07
C GLU A 31 12.29 18.68 9.08
N LEU A 32 12.81 19.82 8.62
CA LEU A 32 13.44 20.78 9.52
C LEU A 32 12.42 21.59 10.32
N LEU A 33 11.16 21.51 9.94
CA LEU A 33 10.11 22.28 10.59
C LEU A 33 9.29 21.45 11.57
N ILE A 34 9.72 20.23 11.83
CA ILE A 34 8.98 19.34 12.73
C ILE A 34 9.92 18.83 13.82
N PRO A 35 10.33 19.73 14.70
CA PRO A 35 11.29 19.32 15.74
C PRO A 35 10.69 18.42 16.81
N GLU A 36 9.38 18.36 16.91
CA GLU A 36 8.77 17.48 17.89
C GLU A 36 8.66 16.04 17.41
N HIS A 37 9.02 15.77 16.18
CA HIS A 37 9.03 14.40 15.69
C HIS A 37 10.39 13.82 15.91
N PRO A 38 10.59 13.11 17.01
CA PRO A 38 11.93 12.65 17.34
C PRO A 38 12.43 11.55 16.42
N ASP A 39 11.52 10.87 15.71
CA ASP A 39 11.94 9.75 14.89
C ASP A 39 11.19 9.74 13.56
N ILE A 40 11.65 10.59 12.66
CA ILE A 40 11.10 10.66 11.32
C ILE A 40 11.35 9.36 10.57
N THR A 41 12.49 8.73 10.83
CA THR A 41 12.82 7.47 10.18
C THR A 41 11.78 6.40 10.50
N ALA A 42 11.38 6.30 11.75
CA ALA A 42 10.37 5.32 12.13
C ALA A 42 9.03 5.62 11.47
N GLU A 43 8.66 6.88 11.36
CA GLU A 43 7.42 7.25 10.73
C GLU A 43 7.42 6.93 9.24
N VAL A 44 8.51 7.24 8.57
CA VAL A 44 8.63 6.92 7.15
C VAL A 44 8.62 5.41 6.95
N ASP A 45 9.27 4.68 7.84
CA ASP A 45 9.28 3.22 7.75
C ASP A 45 7.86 2.64 7.83
N LYS A 46 7.03 3.18 8.70
CA LYS A 46 5.64 2.74 8.79
C LYS A 46 4.87 3.04 7.51
N LEU A 47 5.14 4.19 6.91
CA LEU A 47 4.48 4.54 5.66
C LEU A 47 4.92 3.63 4.52
N LEU A 48 6.19 3.30 4.47
CA LEU A 48 6.69 2.34 3.48
C LEU A 48 6.07 0.97 3.67
N GLN A 49 5.87 0.57 4.91
CA GLN A 49 5.19 -0.69 5.18
C GLN A 49 3.76 -0.68 4.65
N LYS A 50 3.05 0.42 4.82
CA LYS A 50 1.70 0.53 4.28
C LYS A 50 1.69 0.39 2.76
N ILE A 51 2.65 1.02 2.10
CA ILE A 51 2.75 0.92 0.65
C ILE A 51 3.01 -0.52 0.24
N ALA A 52 3.94 -1.18 0.90
CA ALA A 52 4.27 -2.56 0.58
C ALA A 52 3.07 -3.48 0.77
N GLU A 53 2.35 -3.30 1.87
CA GLU A 53 1.17 -4.10 2.14
C GLU A 53 0.08 -3.88 1.10
N ALA A 54 -0.14 -2.63 0.72
CA ALA A 54 -1.14 -2.31 -0.28
C ALA A 54 -0.78 -2.92 -1.63
N GLU A 55 0.49 -2.82 -2.01
CA GLU A 55 0.95 -3.40 -3.26
C GLU A 55 0.82 -4.92 -3.26
N ASP A 56 1.13 -5.54 -2.14
CA ASP A 56 0.97 -6.98 -2.01
C ASP A 56 -0.50 -7.39 -2.17
N LYS A 57 -1.38 -6.63 -1.55
CA LYS A 57 -2.81 -6.93 -1.66
C LYS A 57 -3.30 -6.77 -3.09
N MET A 58 -2.82 -5.75 -3.79
CA MET A 58 -3.19 -5.57 -5.19
C MET A 58 -2.72 -6.76 -6.03
N ALA A 59 -1.52 -7.23 -5.77
CA ALA A 59 -1.01 -8.39 -6.50
C ALA A 59 -1.85 -9.63 -6.23
N VAL A 60 -2.27 -9.81 -4.98
CA VAL A 60 -3.11 -10.94 -4.62
C VAL A 60 -4.46 -10.87 -5.30
N THR A 61 -5.07 -9.68 -5.38
CA THR A 61 -6.37 -9.56 -6.05
C THR A 61 -6.27 -9.92 -7.51
N VAL A 62 -5.17 -9.56 -8.16
CA VAL A 62 -4.95 -9.94 -9.55
C VAL A 62 -4.84 -11.46 -9.67
N SER A 63 -4.11 -12.09 -8.77
CA SER A 63 -3.96 -13.53 -8.78
C SER A 63 -5.30 -14.23 -8.67
N TYR A 64 -6.12 -13.78 -7.76
CA TYR A 64 -7.44 -14.40 -7.57
C TYR A 64 -8.40 -14.11 -8.72
N THR A 65 -8.11 -13.09 -9.51
CA THR A 65 -8.94 -12.78 -10.66
C THR A 65 -8.59 -13.66 -11.85
N HIS A 66 -7.30 -13.90 -12.06
CA HIS A 66 -6.82 -14.59 -13.23
C HIS A 66 -6.65 -16.08 -13.03
N LEU A 67 -6.26 -16.47 -11.85
CA LEU A 67 -5.94 -17.86 -11.60
C LEU A 67 -7.17 -18.61 -11.19
N THR A 68 -7.28 -19.80 -11.70
CA THR A 68 -8.26 -20.71 -11.13
C THR A 68 -7.69 -21.11 -9.78
N LEU A 69 -8.57 -21.30 -8.87
CA LEU A 69 -8.18 -21.66 -7.53
C LEU A 69 -7.32 -22.90 -7.43
N PRO A 70 -7.54 -23.91 -8.24
CA PRO A 70 -6.73 -25.12 -8.17
C PRO A 70 -5.25 -24.86 -8.27
N THR A 71 -4.88 -23.81 -8.97
CA THR A 71 -3.47 -23.49 -9.12
C THR A 71 -2.83 -23.19 -7.79
N ILE A 72 -3.55 -22.61 -6.90
CA ILE A 72 -3.04 -22.26 -5.59
C ILE A 72 -2.86 -23.49 -4.73
N TYR A 73 -3.76 -24.43 -4.87
CA TYR A 73 -3.76 -25.59 -4.00
C TYR A 73 -2.92 -26.72 -4.48
N SER A 74 -2.52 -26.67 -5.72
CA SER A 74 -1.68 -27.72 -6.25
C SER A 74 -0.25 -27.60 -5.74
N VAL A 75 -0.02 -26.65 -4.99
CA VAL A 75 1.30 -26.47 -4.37
C VAL A 75 1.56 -27.53 -3.33
#